data_b9e59de180cb90884d7ef60d1bb7c38d
#
_entry.id   b9e59de180cb90884d7ef60d1bb7c38d
#
_cell.length_a   1.000
_cell.length_b   1.000
_cell.length_c   1.000
_cell.angle_alpha   90.00
_cell.angle_beta   90.00
_cell.angle_gamma   90.00
#
_symmetry.space_group_name_H-M   'P 1'
#
loop_
_entity.id
_entity.type
_entity.pdbx_description
1 polymer ?
#
loop_
_entity_poly.entity_id
_entity_poly.type
_entity_poly.pdbx_seq_one_letter_code
_entity_poly.pdbx_strand_id
1 'polypeptide(L)'
;VAKRVVIIEDNTVFRKMLSMALVRVRGVVVSAAFDSGKEGLEYCLRTKPDLLAVDLFLPDLHGLEIVREVRARLPATRILVLTGHPDGDLPARLVAQGVHGFVDKAAPLSYIMQAMESLMEGGMFFATHVPPKGATPSAQAALPKVAAGVRSDPEAFSLEAVKVLSAREIEVARLVAEGFSSKELAARLGLSVRTVEKHRANIMEKVGVHEVASLVRWCVQTGLVKM
;
A
#
# COMPACT_ATOMS: atom_id res chain seq x y z
N VAL A 1 -6.60 14.62 -25.96
CA VAL A 1 -7.63 14.00 -25.10
C VAL A 1 -7.10 14.05 -23.66
N ALA A 2 -7.96 14.46 -22.71
CA ALA A 2 -7.55 14.51 -21.31
C ALA A 2 -7.35 13.10 -20.76
N LYS A 3 -6.29 12.89 -19.96
CA LYS A 3 -6.00 11.64 -19.27
C LYS A 3 -6.91 11.50 -18.05
N ARG A 4 -7.60 10.37 -17.95
CA ARG A 4 -8.55 10.08 -16.88
C ARG A 4 -7.85 9.30 -15.76
N VAL A 5 -7.90 9.86 -14.56
CA VAL A 5 -7.30 9.29 -13.36
C VAL A 5 -8.39 8.85 -12.39
N VAL A 6 -8.24 7.66 -11.83
CA VAL A 6 -9.04 7.17 -10.70
C VAL A 6 -8.12 7.04 -9.50
N ILE A 7 -8.62 7.44 -8.33
CA ILE A 7 -7.92 7.35 -7.05
C ILE A 7 -8.71 6.40 -6.15
N ILE A 8 -8.03 5.41 -5.55
CA ILE A 8 -8.62 4.53 -4.52
C ILE A 8 -7.75 4.66 -3.27
N GLU A 9 -8.27 5.31 -2.24
CA GLU A 9 -7.52 5.73 -1.06
C GLU A 9 -8.51 5.97 0.09
N ASP A 10 -8.37 5.25 1.20
CA ASP A 10 -9.28 5.37 2.35
C ASP A 10 -9.04 6.64 3.18
N ASN A 11 -7.80 7.11 3.27
CA ASN A 11 -7.48 8.35 3.97
C ASN A 11 -8.09 9.56 3.25
N THR A 12 -9.15 10.11 3.82
CA THR A 12 -9.90 11.24 3.24
C THR A 12 -9.03 12.47 2.97
N VAL A 13 -8.07 12.79 3.86
CA VAL A 13 -7.21 13.96 3.69
C VAL A 13 -6.26 13.76 2.52
N PHE A 14 -5.60 12.60 2.47
CA PHE A 14 -4.66 12.25 1.40
C PHE A 14 -5.38 12.17 0.04
N ARG A 15 -6.53 11.50 -0.01
CA ARG A 15 -7.38 11.41 -1.21
C ARG A 15 -7.78 12.78 -1.75
N LYS A 16 -8.24 13.70 -0.88
CA LYS A 16 -8.58 15.06 -1.28
C LYS A 16 -7.37 15.85 -1.74
N MET A 17 -6.23 15.73 -1.05
CA MET A 17 -4.98 16.39 -1.42
C MET A 17 -4.53 15.99 -2.82
N LEU A 18 -4.52 14.68 -3.13
CA LEU A 18 -4.19 14.17 -4.46
C LEU A 18 -5.16 14.68 -5.53
N SER A 19 -6.46 14.61 -5.26
CA SER A 19 -7.48 15.07 -6.19
C SER A 19 -7.31 16.55 -6.52
N MET A 20 -7.09 17.39 -5.51
CA MET A 20 -6.90 18.85 -5.70
C MET A 20 -5.59 19.16 -6.45
N ALA A 21 -4.54 18.39 -6.23
CA ALA A 21 -3.27 18.56 -6.93
C ALA A 21 -3.41 18.19 -8.41
N LEU A 22 -4.06 17.08 -8.73
CA LEU A 22 -4.25 16.59 -10.10
C LEU A 22 -5.14 17.50 -10.95
N VAL A 23 -6.14 18.14 -10.37
CA VAL A 23 -6.98 19.10 -11.10
C VAL A 23 -6.16 20.27 -11.67
N ARG A 24 -5.00 20.59 -11.08
CA ARG A 24 -4.10 21.65 -11.55
C ARG A 24 -3.18 21.21 -12.69
N VAL A 25 -3.11 19.91 -12.97
CA VAL A 25 -2.26 19.36 -14.05
C VAL A 25 -3.01 19.47 -15.37
N ARG A 26 -2.39 20.17 -16.33
CA ARG A 26 -3.02 20.38 -17.65
C ARG A 26 -3.20 19.05 -18.38
N GLY A 27 -4.39 18.82 -18.87
CA GLY A 27 -4.71 17.61 -19.63
C GLY A 27 -5.01 16.38 -18.76
N VAL A 28 -5.20 16.56 -17.46
CA VAL A 28 -5.58 15.49 -16.50
C VAL A 28 -6.98 15.78 -15.95
N VAL A 29 -7.76 14.73 -15.81
CA VAL A 29 -9.08 14.75 -15.18
C VAL A 29 -9.17 13.63 -14.14
N VAL A 30 -9.44 13.99 -12.90
CA VAL A 30 -9.81 13.00 -11.87
C VAL A 30 -11.25 12.59 -12.14
N SER A 31 -11.42 11.40 -12.72
CA SER A 31 -12.74 10.87 -13.09
C SER A 31 -13.56 10.47 -11.86
N ALA A 32 -12.90 9.94 -10.85
CA ALA A 32 -13.50 9.56 -9.56
C ALA A 32 -12.42 9.32 -8.50
N ALA A 33 -12.85 9.40 -7.23
CA ALA A 33 -12.01 9.06 -6.09
C ALA A 33 -12.85 8.32 -5.04
N PHE A 34 -12.37 7.13 -4.62
CA PHE A 34 -13.08 6.19 -3.75
C PHE A 34 -12.30 5.95 -2.47
N ASP A 35 -13.02 5.69 -1.39
CA ASP A 35 -12.48 5.13 -0.14
C ASP A 35 -12.68 3.61 -0.03
N SER A 36 -13.52 3.04 -0.87
CA SER A 36 -13.77 1.62 -1.01
C SER A 36 -13.00 1.04 -2.19
N GLY A 37 -12.23 -0.01 -1.92
CA GLY A 37 -11.51 -0.76 -2.95
C GLY A 37 -12.45 -1.44 -3.94
N LYS A 38 -13.56 -2.01 -3.44
CA LYS A 38 -14.56 -2.70 -4.28
C LYS A 38 -15.25 -1.74 -5.24
N GLU A 39 -15.75 -0.61 -4.74
CA GLU A 39 -16.42 0.40 -5.58
C GLU A 39 -15.45 1.00 -6.61
N GLY A 40 -14.22 1.30 -6.18
CA GLY A 40 -13.18 1.82 -7.06
C GLY A 40 -12.79 0.83 -8.15
N LEU A 41 -12.64 -0.47 -7.83
CA LEU A 41 -12.37 -1.51 -8.80
C LEU A 41 -13.52 -1.65 -9.81
N GLU A 42 -14.76 -1.72 -9.36
CA GLU A 42 -15.94 -1.79 -10.24
C GLU A 42 -15.99 -0.58 -11.19
N TYR A 43 -15.76 0.61 -10.66
CA TYR A 43 -15.70 1.82 -11.47
C TYR A 43 -14.58 1.76 -12.53
N CYS A 44 -13.37 1.32 -12.17
CA CYS A 44 -12.25 1.17 -13.09
C CYS A 44 -12.59 0.19 -14.22
N LEU A 45 -13.17 -0.97 -13.91
CA LEU A 45 -13.53 -1.98 -14.90
C LEU A 45 -14.57 -1.46 -15.90
N ARG A 46 -15.48 -0.63 -15.46
CA ARG A 46 -16.52 -0.02 -16.33
C ARG A 46 -15.97 1.12 -17.19
N THR A 47 -15.12 1.99 -16.62
CA THR A 47 -14.71 3.24 -17.26
C THR A 47 -13.37 3.19 -17.96
N LYS A 48 -12.53 2.21 -17.63
CA LYS A 48 -11.20 1.98 -18.21
C LYS A 48 -10.36 3.27 -18.16
N PRO A 49 -9.92 3.72 -16.96
CA PRO A 49 -9.13 4.93 -16.81
C PRO A 49 -7.74 4.78 -17.44
N ASP A 50 -7.08 5.90 -17.75
CA ASP A 50 -5.71 5.90 -18.23
C ASP A 50 -4.70 5.61 -17.09
N LEU A 51 -5.00 6.09 -15.87
CA LEU A 51 -4.19 5.87 -14.67
C LEU A 51 -5.08 5.51 -13.48
N LEU A 52 -4.67 4.51 -12.73
CA LEU A 52 -5.17 4.18 -11.40
C LEU A 52 -4.09 4.47 -10.37
N ALA A 53 -4.39 5.32 -9.40
CA ALA A 53 -3.63 5.48 -8.16
C ALA A 53 -4.34 4.72 -7.05
N VAL A 54 -3.67 3.74 -6.45
CA VAL A 54 -4.29 2.83 -5.49
C VAL A 54 -3.45 2.65 -4.24
N ASP A 55 -4.10 2.75 -3.07
CA ASP A 55 -3.51 2.30 -1.81
C ASP A 55 -3.54 0.78 -1.71
N LEU A 56 -2.54 0.22 -1.03
CA LEU A 56 -2.50 -1.21 -0.74
C LEU A 56 -3.44 -1.61 0.39
N PHE A 57 -3.59 -0.75 1.39
CA PHE A 57 -4.29 -1.06 2.64
C PHE A 57 -5.66 -0.39 2.70
N LEU A 58 -6.61 -0.91 1.94
CA LEU A 58 -7.99 -0.46 1.95
C LEU A 58 -8.83 -1.32 2.90
N PRO A 59 -9.92 -0.77 3.48
CA PRO A 59 -10.70 -1.45 4.51
C PRO A 59 -11.48 -2.68 4.03
N ASP A 60 -11.81 -2.76 2.75
CA ASP A 60 -12.75 -3.74 2.18
C ASP A 60 -12.13 -4.68 1.14
N LEU A 61 -11.05 -4.26 0.49
CA LEU A 61 -10.35 -5.05 -0.54
C LEU A 61 -8.87 -4.66 -0.57
N HIS A 62 -7.97 -5.64 -0.52
CA HIS A 62 -6.53 -5.36 -0.55
C HIS A 62 -6.10 -4.81 -1.92
N GLY A 63 -5.28 -3.74 -1.94
CA GLY A 63 -4.86 -3.07 -3.17
C GLY A 63 -4.15 -3.99 -4.17
N LEU A 64 -3.43 -5.03 -3.73
CA LEU A 64 -2.82 -6.02 -4.64
C LEU A 64 -3.87 -6.84 -5.42
N GLU A 65 -5.05 -7.07 -4.85
CA GLU A 65 -6.14 -7.75 -5.57
C GLU A 65 -6.69 -6.84 -6.66
N ILE A 66 -6.85 -5.55 -6.34
CA ILE A 66 -7.24 -4.52 -7.33
C ILE A 66 -6.21 -4.45 -8.46
N VAL A 67 -4.92 -4.41 -8.13
CA VAL A 67 -3.82 -4.44 -9.11
C VAL A 67 -3.95 -5.65 -10.02
N ARG A 68 -4.13 -6.85 -9.46
CA ARG A 68 -4.26 -8.10 -10.23
C ARG A 68 -5.44 -8.06 -11.19
N GLU A 69 -6.62 -7.66 -10.70
CA GLU A 69 -7.84 -7.57 -11.52
C GLU A 69 -7.71 -6.52 -12.64
N VAL A 70 -7.18 -5.34 -12.31
CA VAL A 70 -6.97 -4.28 -13.30
C VAL A 70 -5.92 -4.70 -14.33
N ARG A 71 -4.82 -5.33 -13.94
CA ARG A 71 -3.81 -5.83 -14.88
C ARG A 71 -4.36 -6.90 -15.84
N ALA A 72 -5.16 -7.83 -15.31
CA ALA A 72 -5.75 -8.89 -16.11
C ALA A 72 -6.79 -8.38 -17.13
N ARG A 73 -7.60 -7.39 -16.72
CA ARG A 73 -8.77 -6.98 -17.51
C ARG A 73 -8.60 -5.65 -18.24
N LEU A 74 -7.66 -4.80 -17.79
CA LEU A 74 -7.40 -3.45 -18.31
C LEU A 74 -5.89 -3.26 -18.57
N PRO A 75 -5.27 -3.98 -19.51
CA PRO A 75 -3.82 -3.94 -19.71
C PRO A 75 -3.29 -2.57 -20.13
N ALA A 76 -4.13 -1.69 -20.67
CA ALA A 76 -3.77 -0.32 -21.06
C ALA A 76 -3.77 0.67 -19.87
N THR A 77 -4.45 0.35 -18.76
CA THR A 77 -4.49 1.20 -17.57
C THR A 77 -3.15 1.17 -16.86
N ARG A 78 -2.55 2.33 -16.67
CA ARG A 78 -1.34 2.47 -15.87
C ARG A 78 -1.69 2.39 -14.39
N ILE A 79 -0.83 1.79 -13.57
CA ILE A 79 -1.09 1.63 -12.14
C ILE A 79 0.06 2.24 -11.35
N LEU A 80 -0.26 3.20 -10.48
CA LEU A 80 0.59 3.73 -9.43
C LEU A 80 0.10 3.20 -8.09
N VAL A 81 0.96 2.47 -7.41
CA VAL A 81 0.72 2.06 -6.03
C VAL A 81 1.23 3.13 -5.07
N LEU A 82 0.39 3.54 -4.15
CA LEU A 82 0.71 4.43 -3.04
C LEU A 82 0.69 3.61 -1.76
N THR A 83 1.74 3.68 -0.96
CA THR A 83 1.79 2.95 0.32
C THR A 83 2.47 3.79 1.40
N GLY A 84 2.02 3.66 2.64
CA GLY A 84 2.66 4.30 3.77
C GLY A 84 3.89 3.56 4.30
N HIS A 85 4.12 2.32 3.84
CA HIS A 85 5.22 1.47 4.32
C HIS A 85 5.78 0.62 3.18
N PRO A 86 6.89 1.04 2.59
CA PRO A 86 7.62 0.24 1.63
C PRO A 86 8.48 -0.82 2.36
N ASP A 87 7.92 -2.01 2.61
CA ASP A 87 8.71 -3.12 3.12
C ASP A 87 9.63 -3.72 2.05
N GLY A 88 10.80 -4.19 2.47
CA GLY A 88 11.95 -4.57 1.67
C GLY A 88 11.72 -5.16 0.27
N ASP A 89 10.85 -6.18 0.11
CA ASP A 89 10.60 -6.85 -1.17
C ASP A 89 9.37 -6.32 -1.93
N LEU A 90 8.62 -5.41 -1.34
CA LEU A 90 7.38 -4.89 -1.94
C LEU A 90 7.60 -4.31 -3.35
N PRO A 91 8.63 -3.47 -3.60
CA PRO A 91 8.88 -2.94 -4.95
C PRO A 91 9.12 -4.01 -6.00
N ALA A 92 9.93 -5.03 -5.69
CA ALA A 92 10.20 -6.14 -6.61
C ALA A 92 8.94 -6.95 -6.94
N ARG A 93 8.08 -7.17 -5.95
CA ARG A 93 6.80 -7.86 -6.10
C ARG A 93 5.80 -7.06 -6.94
N LEU A 94 5.74 -5.75 -6.74
CA LEU A 94 4.88 -4.86 -7.53
C LEU A 94 5.31 -4.84 -9.00
N VAL A 95 6.63 -4.81 -9.26
CA VAL A 95 7.17 -4.92 -10.62
C VAL A 95 6.80 -6.26 -11.25
N ALA A 96 6.95 -7.37 -10.52
CA ALA A 96 6.56 -8.71 -10.99
C ALA A 96 5.05 -8.83 -11.31
N GLN A 97 4.21 -8.06 -10.62
CA GLN A 97 2.77 -7.98 -10.90
C GLN A 97 2.42 -7.00 -12.03
N GLY A 98 3.40 -6.39 -12.66
CA GLY A 98 3.21 -5.47 -13.77
C GLY A 98 2.68 -4.09 -13.37
N VAL A 99 2.93 -3.65 -12.13
CA VAL A 99 2.68 -2.27 -11.70
C VAL A 99 3.65 -1.34 -12.43
N HIS A 100 3.19 -0.15 -12.79
CA HIS A 100 3.99 0.80 -13.55
C HIS A 100 4.71 1.82 -12.66
N GLY A 101 4.23 1.99 -11.43
CA GLY A 101 4.86 2.89 -10.47
C GLY A 101 4.50 2.56 -9.03
N PHE A 102 5.39 2.98 -8.16
CA PHE A 102 5.28 2.83 -6.73
C PHE A 102 5.91 4.03 -6.03
N VAL A 103 5.21 4.61 -5.07
CA VAL A 103 5.70 5.75 -4.28
C VAL A 103 5.24 5.62 -2.83
N ASP A 104 6.13 5.96 -1.91
CA ASP A 104 5.81 6.12 -0.50
C ASP A 104 4.90 7.34 -0.29
N LYS A 105 3.81 7.19 0.48
CA LYS A 105 2.91 8.29 0.85
C LYS A 105 3.60 9.35 1.72
N ALA A 106 4.70 9.01 2.39
CA ALA A 106 5.51 9.95 3.13
C ALA A 106 6.35 10.86 2.21
N ALA A 107 6.45 10.54 0.91
CA ALA A 107 7.13 11.39 -0.06
C ALA A 107 6.43 12.75 -0.23
N PRO A 108 7.17 13.82 -0.55
CA PRO A 108 6.57 15.10 -0.89
C PRO A 108 5.52 14.96 -2.00
N LEU A 109 4.42 15.72 -1.91
CA LEU A 109 3.36 15.70 -2.92
C LEU A 109 3.88 15.93 -4.34
N SER A 110 4.85 16.84 -4.51
CA SER A 110 5.50 17.10 -5.79
C SER A 110 6.13 15.84 -6.40
N TYR A 111 6.66 14.95 -5.57
CA TYR A 111 7.25 13.70 -6.00
C TYR A 111 6.22 12.68 -6.45
N ILE A 112 5.09 12.60 -5.73
CA ILE A 112 3.95 11.76 -6.12
C ILE A 112 3.36 12.27 -7.45
N MET A 113 3.28 13.59 -7.63
CA MET A 113 2.81 14.21 -8.87
C MET A 113 3.73 13.87 -10.05
N GLN A 114 5.06 13.94 -9.87
CA GLN A 114 6.02 13.53 -10.91
C GLN A 114 5.89 12.05 -11.29
N ALA A 115 5.65 11.17 -10.30
CA ALA A 115 5.37 9.76 -10.58
C ALA A 115 4.14 9.60 -11.48
N MET A 116 3.04 10.28 -11.15
CA MET A 116 1.82 10.24 -11.95
C MET A 116 2.03 10.79 -13.37
N GLU A 117 2.72 11.91 -13.52
CA GLU A 117 3.06 12.50 -14.82
C GLU A 117 3.90 11.53 -15.67
N SER A 118 4.97 10.97 -15.10
CA SER A 118 5.80 9.97 -15.76
C SER A 118 4.99 8.76 -16.25
N LEU A 119 4.08 8.26 -15.42
CA LEU A 119 3.22 7.14 -15.81
C LEU A 119 2.26 7.51 -16.93
N MET A 120 1.68 8.70 -16.91
CA MET A 120 0.77 9.18 -17.96
C MET A 120 1.47 9.38 -19.31
N GLU A 121 2.76 9.67 -19.29
CA GLU A 121 3.62 9.76 -20.49
C GLU A 121 4.10 8.38 -20.99
N GLY A 122 3.73 7.31 -20.29
CA GLY A 122 4.09 5.94 -20.65
C GLY A 122 5.37 5.43 -19.98
N GLY A 123 6.00 6.22 -19.11
CA GLY A 123 7.16 5.83 -18.31
C GLY A 123 6.84 4.88 -17.16
N MET A 124 7.84 4.58 -16.36
CA MET A 124 7.75 3.82 -15.11
C MET A 124 8.39 4.64 -13.99
N PHE A 125 7.90 4.50 -12.75
CA PHE A 125 8.41 5.26 -11.63
C PHE A 125 8.40 4.42 -10.34
N PHE A 126 9.58 4.03 -9.86
CA PHE A 126 9.74 3.24 -8.63
C PHE A 126 10.70 3.97 -7.69
N ALA A 127 10.17 4.43 -6.57
CA ALA A 127 10.94 5.11 -5.54
C ALA A 127 10.88 4.33 -4.22
N THR A 128 12.00 3.77 -3.83
CA THR A 128 12.20 3.05 -2.57
C THR A 128 12.68 3.94 -1.43
N HIS A 129 13.10 5.17 -1.75
CA HIS A 129 13.59 6.15 -0.78
C HIS A 129 13.06 7.53 -1.11
N VAL A 130 12.62 8.26 -0.10
CA VAL A 130 12.32 9.68 -0.22
C VAL A 130 13.66 10.42 -0.41
N PRO A 131 13.89 11.12 -1.53
CA PRO A 131 15.11 11.89 -1.70
C PRO A 131 15.19 12.99 -0.62
N PRO A 132 16.41 13.37 -0.17
CA PRO A 132 16.57 14.50 0.73
C PRO A 132 15.94 15.76 0.12
N LYS A 133 15.34 16.61 0.97
CA LYS A 133 14.71 17.87 0.54
C LYS A 133 15.65 18.64 -0.41
N GLY A 134 15.24 18.83 -1.67
CA GLY A 134 16.01 19.57 -2.69
C GLY A 134 16.61 18.71 -3.80
N ALA A 135 16.51 17.39 -3.76
CA ALA A 135 16.96 16.54 -4.87
C ALA A 135 15.89 16.48 -5.97
N THR A 136 16.24 16.84 -7.19
CA THR A 136 15.43 16.56 -8.36
C THR A 136 15.54 15.08 -8.69
N PRO A 137 14.41 14.33 -8.80
CA PRO A 137 14.48 12.93 -9.16
C PRO A 137 15.02 12.77 -10.58
N SER A 138 16.13 12.07 -10.71
CA SER A 138 16.57 11.60 -12.02
C SER A 138 15.58 10.52 -12.48
N ALA A 139 15.04 10.65 -13.69
CA ALA A 139 14.15 9.68 -14.34
C ALA A 139 14.81 8.31 -14.61
N GLN A 140 16.02 8.10 -14.09
CA GLN A 140 16.83 6.90 -14.20
C GLN A 140 17.21 6.33 -12.83
N ALA A 141 16.24 6.20 -11.92
CA ALA A 141 16.42 5.25 -10.83
C ALA A 141 16.39 3.84 -11.46
N ALA A 142 17.57 3.22 -11.55
CA ALA A 142 17.79 1.95 -12.22
C ALA A 142 16.77 0.91 -11.73
N LEU A 143 16.10 0.24 -12.67
CA LEU A 143 15.34 -0.98 -12.43
C LEU A 143 16.21 -1.92 -11.59
N PRO A 144 15.74 -2.44 -10.47
CA PRO A 144 16.44 -3.51 -9.79
C PRO A 144 16.60 -4.66 -10.80
N LYS A 145 17.83 -5.15 -10.99
CA LYS A 145 18.09 -6.32 -11.83
C LYS A 145 17.27 -7.47 -11.24
N VAL A 146 16.20 -7.86 -11.93
CA VAL A 146 15.41 -9.01 -11.58
C VAL A 146 16.31 -10.22 -11.77
N ALA A 147 16.77 -10.81 -10.67
CA ALA A 147 17.39 -12.12 -10.71
C ALA A 147 16.30 -13.10 -11.18
N ALA A 148 16.48 -13.66 -12.36
CA ALA A 148 15.62 -14.71 -12.90
C ALA A 148 15.71 -15.92 -11.95
N GLY A 149 14.61 -16.26 -11.30
CA GLY A 149 14.50 -17.50 -10.56
C GLY A 149 13.96 -17.41 -9.13
N VAL A 150 12.80 -16.80 -8.93
CA VAL A 150 12.04 -17.02 -7.70
C VAL A 150 10.70 -17.62 -8.07
N ARG A 151 10.55 -18.92 -7.78
CA ARG A 151 9.25 -19.59 -7.79
C ARG A 151 8.40 -18.99 -6.70
N SER A 152 7.21 -18.53 -7.07
CA SER A 152 6.20 -17.98 -6.17
C SER A 152 5.53 -19.12 -5.39
N ASP A 153 6.07 -19.46 -4.22
CA ASP A 153 5.36 -20.27 -3.24
C ASP A 153 4.53 -19.36 -2.32
N PRO A 154 3.23 -19.57 -2.22
CA PRO A 154 2.35 -18.78 -1.35
C PRO A 154 2.70 -18.88 0.15
N GLU A 155 3.39 -19.94 0.56
CA GLU A 155 3.81 -20.14 1.97
C GLU A 155 5.04 -19.31 2.38
N ALA A 156 5.91 -18.94 1.43
CA ALA A 156 7.08 -18.10 1.74
C ALA A 156 6.69 -16.66 2.13
N PHE A 157 5.51 -16.20 1.73
CA PHE A 157 5.01 -14.86 2.02
C PHE A 157 4.68 -14.62 3.49
N SER A 158 4.25 -15.68 4.19
CA SER A 158 3.79 -15.63 5.58
C SER A 158 4.92 -15.39 6.60
N LEU A 159 6.12 -15.92 6.35
CA LEU A 159 7.22 -15.93 7.31
C LEU A 159 8.07 -14.65 7.32
N GLU A 160 8.18 -13.96 6.18
CA GLU A 160 9.01 -12.73 6.07
C GLU A 160 8.30 -11.51 6.67
N ALA A 161 6.99 -11.37 6.45
CA ALA A 161 6.21 -10.27 7.02
C ALA A 161 6.19 -10.29 8.57
N VAL A 162 6.31 -11.47 9.16
CA VAL A 162 6.34 -11.66 10.62
C VAL A 162 7.71 -11.34 11.22
N LYS A 163 8.80 -11.40 10.43
CA LYS A 163 10.18 -11.10 10.90
C LYS A 163 10.40 -9.65 11.34
N VAL A 164 9.53 -8.72 10.94
CA VAL A 164 9.57 -7.32 11.36
C VAL A 164 9.24 -7.14 12.84
N LEU A 165 8.48 -8.10 13.40
CA LEU A 165 8.06 -8.08 14.78
C LEU A 165 8.99 -8.95 15.66
N SER A 166 9.29 -8.46 16.85
CA SER A 166 9.94 -9.28 17.87
C SER A 166 9.01 -10.40 18.34
N ALA A 167 9.57 -11.47 18.94
CA ALA A 167 8.78 -12.58 19.47
C ALA A 167 7.64 -12.12 20.41
N ARG A 168 7.89 -11.07 21.21
CA ARG A 168 6.90 -10.48 22.12
C ARG A 168 5.82 -9.72 21.38
N GLU A 169 6.17 -9.00 20.33
CA GLU A 169 5.21 -8.29 19.48
C GLU A 169 4.33 -9.26 18.69
N ILE A 170 4.89 -10.38 18.23
CA ILE A 170 4.14 -11.48 17.60
C ILE A 170 3.10 -12.04 18.55
N GLU A 171 3.47 -12.30 19.80
CA GLU A 171 2.56 -12.81 20.82
C GLU A 171 1.40 -11.82 21.10
N VAL A 172 1.72 -10.52 21.24
CA VAL A 172 0.72 -9.46 21.41
C VAL A 172 -0.18 -9.35 20.18
N ALA A 173 0.38 -9.33 18.97
CA ALA A 173 -0.37 -9.24 17.72
C ALA A 173 -1.37 -10.40 17.56
N ARG A 174 -0.93 -11.63 17.89
CA ARG A 174 -1.78 -12.82 17.84
C ARG A 174 -2.98 -12.70 18.79
N LEU A 175 -2.74 -12.33 20.04
CA LEU A 175 -3.79 -12.16 21.04
C LEU A 175 -4.76 -10.99 20.70
N VAL A 176 -4.25 -9.92 20.09
CA VAL A 176 -5.11 -8.84 19.56
C VAL A 176 -6.00 -9.38 18.44
N ALA A 177 -5.47 -10.20 17.55
CA ALA A 177 -6.24 -10.80 16.46
C ALA A 177 -7.27 -11.83 16.95
N GLU A 178 -7.02 -12.48 18.08
CA GLU A 178 -7.96 -13.36 18.78
C GLU A 178 -9.06 -12.58 19.54
N GLY A 179 -9.01 -11.24 19.53
CA GLY A 179 -10.06 -10.37 20.09
C GLY A 179 -9.84 -9.93 21.54
N PHE A 180 -8.68 -10.20 22.15
CA PHE A 180 -8.40 -9.78 23.53
C PHE A 180 -8.20 -8.27 23.65
N SER A 181 -8.84 -7.66 24.64
CA SER A 181 -8.65 -6.26 25.02
C SER A 181 -7.27 -6.03 25.66
N SER A 182 -6.80 -4.76 25.67
CA SER A 182 -5.52 -4.40 26.32
C SER A 182 -5.46 -4.80 27.78
N LYS A 183 -6.60 -4.83 28.47
CA LYS A 183 -6.70 -5.23 29.90
C LYS A 183 -6.52 -6.74 30.07
N GLU A 184 -7.14 -7.54 29.22
CA GLU A 184 -7.00 -9.00 29.23
C GLU A 184 -5.61 -9.44 28.80
N LEU A 185 -5.02 -8.77 27.80
CA LEU A 185 -3.65 -8.95 27.39
C LEU A 185 -2.66 -8.67 28.54
N ALA A 186 -2.87 -7.55 29.28
CA ALA A 186 -2.05 -7.19 30.42
C ALA A 186 -2.06 -8.29 31.49
N ALA A 187 -3.25 -8.80 31.82
CA ALA A 187 -3.41 -9.88 32.78
C ALA A 187 -2.74 -11.20 32.32
N ARG A 188 -2.91 -11.58 31.04
CA ARG A 188 -2.32 -12.83 30.49
C ARG A 188 -0.80 -12.78 30.38
N LEU A 189 -0.26 -11.63 30.04
CA LEU A 189 1.15 -11.46 29.75
C LEU A 189 1.97 -10.99 30.93
N GLY A 190 1.34 -10.74 32.09
CA GLY A 190 1.99 -10.21 33.30
C GLY A 190 2.53 -8.79 33.09
N LEU A 191 1.88 -7.98 32.30
CA LEU A 191 2.27 -6.62 31.93
C LEU A 191 1.28 -5.58 32.48
N SER A 192 1.70 -4.30 32.48
CA SER A 192 0.76 -3.21 32.69
C SER A 192 -0.06 -2.96 31.42
N VAL A 193 -1.30 -2.44 31.54
CA VAL A 193 -2.12 -2.03 30.41
C VAL A 193 -1.40 -1.03 29.52
N ARG A 194 -0.69 -0.08 30.13
CA ARG A 194 0.13 0.93 29.45
C ARG A 194 1.24 0.29 28.61
N THR A 195 1.86 -0.79 29.12
CA THR A 195 2.91 -1.53 28.39
C THR A 195 2.32 -2.23 27.18
N VAL A 196 1.12 -2.84 27.33
CA VAL A 196 0.41 -3.50 26.23
C VAL A 196 0.02 -2.48 25.15
N GLU A 197 -0.50 -1.33 25.55
CA GLU A 197 -0.85 -0.26 24.59
C GLU A 197 0.38 0.26 23.83
N LYS A 198 1.52 0.37 24.51
CA LYS A 198 2.79 0.70 23.85
C LYS A 198 3.21 -0.38 22.84
N HIS A 199 3.09 -1.68 23.19
CA HIS A 199 3.36 -2.76 22.25
C HIS A 199 2.42 -2.71 21.06
N ARG A 200 1.11 -2.49 21.27
CA ARG A 200 0.13 -2.35 20.18
C ARG A 200 0.47 -1.19 19.25
N ALA A 201 0.82 -0.03 19.79
CA ALA A 201 1.23 1.13 19.01
C ALA A 201 2.49 0.82 18.18
N ASN A 202 3.51 0.23 18.79
CA ASN A 202 4.75 -0.16 18.11
C ASN A 202 4.50 -1.22 17.01
N ILE A 203 3.64 -2.21 17.27
CA ILE A 203 3.25 -3.22 16.28
C ILE A 203 2.56 -2.53 15.11
N MET A 204 1.54 -1.72 15.38
CA MET A 204 0.80 -1.00 14.34
C MET A 204 1.72 -0.10 13.52
N GLU A 205 2.67 0.59 14.16
CA GLU A 205 3.70 1.38 13.49
C GLU A 205 4.58 0.50 12.60
N LYS A 206 5.09 -0.63 13.11
CA LYS A 206 5.98 -1.53 12.37
C LYS A 206 5.30 -2.24 11.19
N VAL A 207 4.02 -2.61 11.34
CA VAL A 207 3.25 -3.27 10.28
C VAL A 207 2.45 -2.30 9.41
N GLY A 208 2.54 -1.00 9.72
CA GLY A 208 1.97 0.07 8.90
C GLY A 208 0.46 0.16 8.93
N VAL A 209 -0.15 -0.13 10.07
CA VAL A 209 -1.60 -0.02 10.25
C VAL A 209 -1.92 0.97 11.36
N HIS A 210 -3.02 1.70 11.23
CA HIS A 210 -3.42 2.72 12.19
C HIS A 210 -4.61 2.33 13.06
N GLU A 211 -5.27 1.21 12.72
CA GLU A 211 -6.45 0.71 13.42
C GLU A 211 -6.29 -0.77 13.79
N VAL A 212 -6.91 -1.15 14.91
CA VAL A 212 -6.89 -2.54 15.40
C VAL A 212 -7.49 -3.50 14.40
N ALA A 213 -8.58 -3.10 13.72
CA ALA A 213 -9.20 -3.93 12.68
C ALA A 213 -8.25 -4.23 11.50
N SER A 214 -7.41 -3.28 11.14
CA SER A 214 -6.37 -3.46 10.11
C SER A 214 -5.24 -4.36 10.59
N LEU A 215 -4.86 -4.28 11.87
CA LEU A 215 -3.89 -5.21 12.48
C LEU A 215 -4.44 -6.65 12.51
N VAL A 216 -5.71 -6.84 12.85
CA VAL A 216 -6.35 -8.17 12.83
C VAL A 216 -6.31 -8.76 11.41
N ARG A 217 -6.67 -7.97 10.40
CA ARG A 217 -6.58 -8.41 8.99
C ARG A 217 -5.16 -8.78 8.59
N TRP A 218 -4.18 -7.96 8.97
CA TRP A 218 -2.78 -8.24 8.71
C TRP A 218 -2.34 -9.59 9.34
N CYS A 219 -2.74 -9.87 10.57
CA CYS A 219 -2.44 -11.13 11.25
C CYS A 219 -3.04 -12.35 10.53
N VAL A 220 -4.24 -12.22 9.97
CA VAL A 220 -4.89 -13.29 9.18
C VAL A 220 -4.18 -13.47 7.84
N GLN A 221 -3.88 -12.38 7.14
CA GLN A 221 -3.22 -12.41 5.83
C GLN A 221 -1.79 -12.96 5.89
N THR A 222 -1.07 -12.69 6.97
CA THR A 222 0.29 -13.22 7.18
C THR A 222 0.29 -14.65 7.74
N GLY A 223 -0.89 -15.24 7.97
CA GLY A 223 -1.00 -16.57 8.56
C GLY A 223 -0.60 -16.63 10.04
N LEU A 224 -0.45 -15.48 10.68
CA LEU A 224 -0.13 -15.40 12.12
C LEU A 224 -1.28 -15.94 12.97
N VAL A 225 -2.51 -15.79 12.48
CA VAL A 225 -3.74 -16.37 13.06
C VAL A 225 -4.56 -17.01 11.94
N LYS A 226 -5.04 -18.24 12.18
CA LYS A 226 -6.00 -18.91 11.29
C LYS A 226 -7.41 -18.62 11.83
N MET A 227 -8.28 -18.09 11.03
CA MET A 227 -9.73 -18.09 11.29
C MET A 227 -10.35 -19.40 10.81
#